data_34205bda29647c1b2afe96ee13179455
#
_entry.id   34205bda29647c1b2afe96ee13179455
#
_cell.length_a   1.000
_cell.length_b   1.000
_cell.length_c   1.000
_cell.angle_alpha   90.00
_cell.angle_beta   90.00
_cell.angle_gamma   90.00
#
_symmetry.space_group_name_H-M   'P 1'
#
loop_
_entity.id
_entity.type
_entity.pdbx_description
1 polymer ?
#
loop_
_entity_poly.entity_id
_entity_poly.type
_entity_poly.pdbx_seq_one_letter_code
_entity_poly.pdbx_strand_id
1 'polypeptide(L)'
;MGKKPLSEKQIKSIRKLVEAKPLHSLLLNLSVDLMLRGSDLLNLKVSDVMNESGSVKKEVKVRQKKTKKTTLSLPLSKNSMDAIKKHLSGKSQEDFIFKGQKSYTGKPISIIQYSRIVKGWLTDLGYEDVSQYSTH
;
A
#
# COMPACT_ATOMS: atom_id res chain seq x y z
N MET A 1 -11.99 -4.11 -19.91
CA MET A 1 -10.93 -3.13 -20.06
C MET A 1 -10.37 -2.70 -18.74
N GLY A 2 -9.06 -2.57 -18.66
CA GLY A 2 -8.42 -2.13 -17.43
C GLY A 2 -8.64 -0.66 -17.16
N LYS A 3 -8.52 -0.27 -15.89
CA LYS A 3 -8.56 1.11 -15.48
C LYS A 3 -7.26 1.80 -15.89
N LYS A 4 -7.32 3.11 -16.07
CA LYS A 4 -6.12 3.90 -16.36
C LYS A 4 -5.21 3.94 -15.13
N PRO A 5 -3.89 3.73 -15.30
CA PRO A 5 -2.98 3.93 -14.18
C PRO A 5 -2.88 5.40 -13.82
N LEU A 6 -2.52 5.68 -12.59
CA LEU A 6 -2.28 7.05 -12.14
C LEU A 6 -1.00 7.58 -12.77
N SER A 7 -1.01 8.83 -13.21
CA SER A 7 0.18 9.49 -13.72
C SER A 7 1.14 9.85 -12.58
N GLU A 8 2.39 10.14 -12.91
CA GLU A 8 3.37 10.58 -11.91
C GLU A 8 2.91 11.85 -11.20
N LYS A 9 2.28 12.77 -11.93
CA LYS A 9 1.75 14.01 -11.37
C LYS A 9 0.65 13.72 -10.36
N GLN A 10 -0.27 12.80 -10.69
CA GLN A 10 -1.34 12.40 -9.79
C GLN A 10 -0.77 11.73 -8.54
N ILE A 11 0.20 10.84 -8.70
CA ILE A 11 0.85 10.15 -7.59
C ILE A 11 1.51 11.16 -6.64
N LYS A 12 2.22 12.15 -7.17
CA LYS A 12 2.86 13.19 -6.35
C LYS A 12 1.82 13.99 -5.57
N SER A 13 0.72 14.34 -6.20
CA SER A 13 -0.37 15.09 -5.55
C SER A 13 -1.00 14.28 -4.43
N ILE A 14 -1.27 13.02 -4.67
CA ILE A 14 -1.85 12.13 -3.66
C ILE A 14 -0.85 11.92 -2.52
N ARG A 15 0.44 11.77 -2.82
CA ARG A 15 1.47 11.59 -1.80
C ARG A 15 1.48 12.74 -0.80
N LYS A 16 1.34 13.97 -1.26
CA LYS A 16 1.22 15.14 -0.39
C LYS A 16 -0.08 15.12 0.42
N LEU A 17 -1.18 14.77 -0.24
CA LEU A 17 -2.49 14.71 0.40
C LEU A 17 -2.52 13.76 1.60
N VAL A 18 -1.86 12.61 1.48
CA VAL A 18 -1.97 11.53 2.47
C VAL A 18 -0.77 11.38 3.39
N GLU A 19 0.23 12.24 3.27
CA GLU A 19 1.53 12.09 3.95
C GLU A 19 1.39 11.94 5.47
N ALA A 20 0.41 12.59 6.09
CA ALA A 20 0.17 12.50 7.53
C ALA A 20 -0.81 11.38 7.92
N LYS A 21 -1.35 10.66 6.95
CA LYS A 21 -2.33 9.58 7.19
C LYS A 21 -1.63 8.22 7.04
N PRO A 22 -1.39 7.48 8.14
CA PRO A 22 -0.59 6.25 8.09
C PRO A 22 -1.08 5.22 7.07
N LEU A 23 -2.34 4.83 7.17
CA LEU A 23 -2.89 3.80 6.28
C LEU A 23 -2.84 4.25 4.81
N HIS A 24 -3.26 5.47 4.54
CA HIS A 24 -3.32 6.00 3.17
C HIS A 24 -1.92 6.17 2.57
N SER A 25 -0.96 6.67 3.34
CA SER A 25 0.41 6.85 2.87
C SER A 25 1.04 5.50 2.51
N LEU A 26 0.86 4.50 3.36
CA LEU A 26 1.39 3.15 3.10
C LEU A 26 0.70 2.51 1.91
N LEU A 27 -0.62 2.65 1.78
CA LEU A 27 -1.36 2.11 0.62
C LEU A 27 -0.83 2.69 -0.69
N LEU A 28 -0.70 4.01 -0.75
CA LEU A 28 -0.23 4.66 -1.97
C LEU A 28 1.18 4.22 -2.33
N ASN A 29 2.11 4.39 -1.40
CA ASN A 29 3.52 4.14 -1.70
C ASN A 29 3.79 2.66 -2.03
N LEU A 30 3.22 1.74 -1.27
CA LEU A 30 3.44 0.31 -1.51
C LEU A 30 2.71 -0.18 -2.76
N SER A 31 1.50 0.33 -3.04
CA SER A 31 0.78 -0.08 -4.26
C SER A 31 1.52 0.36 -5.52
N VAL A 32 2.12 1.55 -5.49
CA VAL A 32 2.89 2.06 -6.63
C VAL A 32 4.18 1.28 -6.82
N ASP A 33 4.92 1.01 -5.75
CA ASP A 33 6.20 0.31 -5.84
C ASP A 33 6.06 -1.16 -6.19
N LEU A 34 5.11 -1.83 -5.56
CA LEU A 34 5.01 -3.29 -5.66
C LEU A 34 4.11 -3.76 -6.79
N MET A 35 3.16 -2.96 -7.19
CA MET A 35 2.23 -3.26 -8.28
C MET A 35 1.56 -4.64 -8.13
N LEU A 36 1.31 -5.02 -6.88
CA LEU A 36 0.67 -6.29 -6.55
C LEU A 36 -0.84 -6.21 -6.75
N ARG A 37 -1.47 -7.37 -6.91
CA ARG A 37 -2.93 -7.43 -6.85
C ARG A 37 -3.40 -6.95 -5.49
N GLY A 38 -4.61 -6.38 -5.44
CA GLY A 38 -5.16 -5.86 -4.20
C GLY A 38 -5.12 -6.87 -3.06
N SER A 39 -5.51 -8.12 -3.32
CA SER A 39 -5.49 -9.16 -2.28
C SER A 39 -4.08 -9.46 -1.77
N ASP A 40 -3.09 -9.48 -2.65
CA ASP A 40 -1.71 -9.74 -2.26
C ASP A 40 -1.12 -8.57 -1.49
N LEU A 41 -1.42 -7.34 -1.93
CA LEU A 41 -0.99 -6.13 -1.24
C LEU A 41 -1.56 -6.07 0.17
N LEU A 42 -2.86 -6.27 0.32
CA LEU A 42 -3.54 -6.12 1.60
C LEU A 42 -3.17 -7.21 2.62
N ASN A 43 -2.62 -8.33 2.15
CA ASN A 43 -2.16 -9.41 3.04
C ASN A 43 -0.73 -9.23 3.54
N LEU A 44 -0.06 -8.15 3.16
CA LEU A 44 1.30 -7.90 3.65
C LEU A 44 1.29 -7.61 5.16
N LYS A 45 2.29 -8.16 5.82
CA LYS A 45 2.51 -7.94 7.26
C LYS A 45 3.71 -7.04 7.47
N VAL A 46 3.82 -6.48 8.67
CA VAL A 46 4.97 -5.66 9.03
C VAL A 46 6.29 -6.39 8.79
N SER A 47 6.34 -7.69 9.09
CA SER A 47 7.53 -8.52 8.86
C SER A 47 7.96 -8.60 7.40
N ASP A 48 7.04 -8.32 6.46
CA ASP A 48 7.38 -8.34 5.03
C ASP A 48 8.21 -7.13 4.61
N VAL A 49 8.10 -6.02 5.34
CA VAL A 49 8.76 -4.75 5.01
C VAL A 49 9.77 -4.28 6.06
N MET A 50 9.75 -4.86 7.25
CA MET A 50 10.67 -4.49 8.34
C MET A 50 11.39 -5.70 8.92
N ASN A 51 12.65 -5.50 9.28
CA ASN A 51 13.43 -6.50 9.97
C ASN A 51 13.08 -6.50 11.46
N GLU A 52 13.41 -7.60 12.17
CA GLU A 52 13.21 -7.69 13.61
C GLU A 52 13.94 -6.58 14.38
N SER A 53 15.07 -6.12 13.83
CA SER A 53 15.86 -5.04 14.43
C SER A 53 15.18 -3.69 14.37
N GLY A 54 14.08 -3.55 13.62
CA GLY A 54 13.38 -2.29 13.43
C GLY A 54 13.80 -1.51 12.20
N SER A 55 14.76 -2.03 11.43
CA SER A 55 15.15 -1.39 10.17
C SER A 55 14.20 -1.78 9.04
N VAL A 56 14.08 -0.90 8.06
CA VAL A 56 13.23 -1.13 6.89
C VAL A 56 13.99 -1.98 5.87
N LYS A 57 13.31 -2.97 5.31
CA LYS A 57 13.89 -3.79 4.25
C LYS A 57 13.96 -2.99 2.96
N LYS A 58 14.99 -3.29 2.15
CA LYS A 58 15.15 -2.65 0.83
C LYS A 58 14.28 -3.32 -0.23
N GLU A 59 13.93 -4.57 -0.01
CA GLU A 59 13.14 -5.37 -0.94
C GLU A 59 12.09 -6.15 -0.17
N VAL A 60 10.95 -6.37 -0.84
CA VAL A 60 9.88 -7.21 -0.31
C VAL A 60 9.84 -8.50 -1.11
N LYS A 61 9.89 -9.62 -0.42
CA LYS A 61 9.73 -10.94 -1.06
C LYS A 61 8.28 -11.35 -0.96
N VAL A 62 7.63 -11.48 -2.10
CA VAL A 62 6.20 -11.78 -2.17
C VAL A 62 5.98 -13.04 -2.99
N ARG A 63 5.20 -13.95 -2.43
CA ARG A 63 4.76 -15.14 -3.12
C ARG A 63 3.35 -14.90 -3.65
N GLN A 64 3.21 -14.85 -4.96
CA GLN A 64 1.91 -14.58 -5.58
C GLN A 64 0.96 -15.77 -5.37
N LYS A 65 -0.26 -15.48 -4.91
CA LYS A 65 -1.27 -16.50 -4.68
C LYS A 65 -1.59 -17.31 -5.93
N LYS A 66 -1.59 -16.65 -7.08
CA LYS A 66 -2.00 -17.29 -8.34
C LYS A 66 -1.02 -18.35 -8.82
N THR A 67 0.28 -18.10 -8.69
CA THR A 67 1.31 -19.01 -9.21
C THR A 67 1.89 -19.93 -8.14
N LYS A 68 1.92 -19.47 -6.90
CA LYS A 68 2.47 -20.18 -5.72
C LYS A 68 3.88 -20.72 -5.88
N LYS A 69 4.45 -20.67 -7.06
CA LYS A 69 5.75 -21.28 -7.37
C LYS A 69 6.91 -20.30 -7.32
N THR A 70 6.66 -19.01 -7.55
CA THR A 70 7.72 -18.03 -7.68
C THR A 70 7.61 -16.97 -6.59
N THR A 71 8.73 -16.77 -5.88
CA THR A 71 8.86 -15.65 -4.96
C THR A 71 9.45 -14.49 -5.73
N LEU A 72 8.74 -13.37 -5.76
CA LEU A 72 9.23 -12.15 -6.38
C LEU A 72 9.94 -11.30 -5.35
N SER A 73 11.09 -10.75 -5.72
CA SER A 73 11.79 -9.76 -4.91
C SER A 73 11.55 -8.40 -5.53
N LEU A 74 10.81 -7.55 -4.82
CA LEU A 74 10.37 -6.25 -5.33
C LEU A 74 11.04 -5.14 -4.54
N PRO A 75 11.74 -4.21 -5.21
CA PRO A 75 12.43 -3.13 -4.51
C PRO A 75 11.46 -2.09 -3.95
N LEU A 76 11.84 -1.50 -2.83
CA LEU A 76 11.10 -0.39 -2.23
C LEU A 76 11.79 0.93 -2.56
N SER A 77 11.02 1.92 -2.99
CA SER A 77 11.53 3.26 -3.22
C SER A 77 11.82 3.95 -1.88
N LYS A 78 12.56 5.05 -1.94
CA LYS A 78 12.83 5.87 -0.77
C LYS A 78 11.53 6.35 -0.12
N ASN A 79 10.54 6.72 -0.93
CA ASN A 79 9.25 7.17 -0.42
C ASN A 79 8.53 6.09 0.40
N SER A 80 8.55 4.85 -0.10
CA SER A 80 7.97 3.73 0.63
C SER A 80 8.74 3.42 1.90
N MET A 81 10.07 3.42 1.83
CA MET A 81 10.91 3.17 3.01
C MET A 81 10.69 4.22 4.09
N ASP A 82 10.60 5.50 3.71
CA ASP A 82 10.33 6.59 4.65
C ASP A 82 8.94 6.45 5.29
N ALA A 83 7.93 6.11 4.50
CA ALA A 83 6.57 5.89 5.00
C ALA A 83 6.52 4.72 5.98
N ILE A 84 7.19 3.63 5.67
CA ILE A 84 7.26 2.46 6.54
C ILE A 84 7.93 2.83 7.87
N LYS A 85 9.05 3.50 7.80
CA LYS A 85 9.77 3.93 9.00
C LYS A 85 8.93 4.86 9.86
N LYS A 86 8.24 5.81 9.22
CA LYS A 86 7.42 6.80 9.93
C LYS A 86 6.19 6.18 10.60
N HIS A 87 5.51 5.27 9.90
CA HIS A 87 4.20 4.80 10.33
C HIS A 87 4.18 3.41 10.95
N LEU A 88 5.19 2.59 10.72
CA LEU A 88 5.24 1.21 11.23
C LEU A 88 6.23 1.00 12.36
N SER A 89 7.03 2.01 12.74
CA SER A 89 7.96 1.88 13.85
C SER A 89 7.20 1.54 15.13
N GLY A 90 7.69 0.52 15.85
CA GLY A 90 7.07 0.06 17.08
C GLY A 90 5.88 -0.88 16.90
N LYS A 91 5.49 -1.18 15.67
CA LYS A 91 4.42 -2.14 15.39
C LYS A 91 4.95 -3.57 15.48
N SER A 92 4.07 -4.50 15.85
CA SER A 92 4.41 -5.92 15.89
C SER A 92 4.63 -6.46 14.48
N GLN A 93 5.64 -7.32 14.31
CA GLN A 93 5.92 -7.94 13.02
C GLN A 93 4.78 -8.82 12.52
N GLU A 94 3.96 -9.34 13.42
CA GLU A 94 2.83 -10.20 13.07
C GLU A 94 1.61 -9.41 12.59
N ASP A 95 1.59 -8.10 12.82
CA ASP A 95 0.47 -7.25 12.41
C ASP A 95 0.41 -7.10 10.89
N PHE A 96 -0.81 -7.02 10.37
CA PHE A 96 -1.01 -6.60 8.98
C PHE A 96 -0.71 -5.10 8.86
N ILE A 97 -0.09 -4.72 7.73
CA ILE A 97 0.23 -3.31 7.46
C ILE A 97 -1.06 -2.49 7.32
N PHE A 98 -2.02 -3.00 6.56
CA PHE A 98 -3.24 -2.28 6.17
C PHE A 98 -4.42 -2.62 7.08
N LYS A 99 -4.17 -2.59 8.37
CA LYS A 99 -5.19 -2.84 9.37
C LYS A 99 -6.03 -1.59 9.58
N GLY A 100 -7.34 -1.74 9.57
CA GLY A 100 -8.24 -0.62 9.81
C GLY A 100 -8.17 -0.13 11.26
N GLN A 101 -8.41 1.17 11.47
CA GLN A 101 -8.35 1.75 12.81
C GLN A 101 -9.33 1.12 13.80
N LYS A 102 -10.48 0.66 13.31
CA LYS A 102 -11.52 0.04 14.12
C LYS A 102 -11.56 -1.47 13.99
N SER A 103 -10.44 -2.09 13.61
CA SER A 103 -10.41 -3.53 13.42
C SER A 103 -10.19 -4.25 14.75
N TYR A 104 -11.22 -4.86 15.25
CA TYR A 104 -11.14 -5.70 16.46
C TYR A 104 -10.51 -7.06 16.19
N THR A 105 -10.50 -7.49 14.92
CA THR A 105 -10.01 -8.81 14.54
C THR A 105 -8.56 -8.79 14.09
N GLY A 106 -7.97 -7.63 13.93
CA GLY A 106 -6.61 -7.50 13.40
C GLY A 106 -6.48 -7.77 11.91
N LYS A 107 -7.59 -8.03 11.22
CA LYS A 107 -7.56 -8.32 9.78
C LYS A 107 -7.34 -7.06 8.96
N PRO A 108 -6.75 -7.20 7.75
CA PRO A 108 -6.58 -6.04 6.88
C PRO A 108 -7.92 -5.53 6.34
N ILE A 109 -7.91 -4.31 5.82
CA ILE A 109 -9.08 -3.74 5.16
C ILE A 109 -9.44 -4.58 3.93
N SER A 110 -10.69 -4.49 3.50
CA SER A 110 -11.17 -5.22 2.32
C SER A 110 -10.75 -4.53 1.03
N ILE A 111 -10.82 -5.26 -0.09
CA ILE A 111 -10.56 -4.71 -1.42
C ILE A 111 -11.56 -3.59 -1.75
N ILE A 112 -12.81 -3.75 -1.31
CA ILE A 112 -13.84 -2.72 -1.50
C ILE A 112 -13.44 -1.44 -0.78
N GLN A 113 -12.95 -1.55 0.44
CA GLN A 113 -12.49 -0.42 1.25
C GLN A 113 -11.28 0.27 0.60
N TYR A 114 -10.33 -0.52 0.11
CA TYR A 114 -9.16 -0.02 -0.61
C TYR A 114 -9.60 0.78 -1.86
N SER A 115 -10.52 0.23 -2.64
CA SER A 115 -11.05 0.92 -3.82
C SER A 115 -11.71 2.26 -3.46
N ARG A 116 -12.48 2.29 -2.38
CA ARG A 116 -13.11 3.53 -1.89
C ARG A 116 -12.07 4.57 -1.48
N ILE A 117 -10.99 4.14 -0.84
CA ILE A 117 -9.91 5.04 -0.42
C ILE A 117 -9.26 5.69 -1.65
N VAL A 118 -8.94 4.90 -2.67
CA VAL A 118 -8.32 5.42 -3.91
C VAL A 118 -9.25 6.42 -4.59
N LYS A 119 -10.52 6.10 -4.70
CA LYS A 119 -11.52 7.01 -5.28
C LYS A 119 -11.63 8.30 -4.48
N GLY A 120 -11.55 8.20 -3.16
CA GLY A 120 -11.58 9.36 -2.27
C GLY A 120 -10.42 10.31 -2.53
N TRP A 121 -9.21 9.79 -2.73
CA TRP A 121 -8.04 10.61 -3.06
C TRP A 121 -8.26 11.42 -4.32
N LEU A 122 -8.76 10.76 -5.36
CA LEU A 122 -8.97 11.40 -6.65
C LEU A 122 -10.09 12.43 -6.58
N THR A 123 -11.16 12.14 -5.86
CA THR A 123 -12.24 13.09 -5.62
C THR A 123 -11.75 14.31 -4.87
N ASP A 124 -10.95 14.13 -3.83
CA ASP A 124 -10.39 15.22 -3.02
C ASP A 124 -9.49 16.14 -3.84
N LEU A 125 -8.83 15.59 -4.87
CA LEU A 125 -7.98 16.38 -5.77
C LEU A 125 -8.75 16.99 -6.95
N GLY A 126 -10.06 16.80 -7.01
CA GLY A 126 -10.90 17.41 -8.03
C GLY A 126 -11.02 16.63 -9.33
N TYR A 127 -10.59 15.38 -9.37
CA TYR A 127 -10.76 14.55 -10.57
C TYR A 127 -12.20 14.05 -10.67
N GLU A 128 -12.77 14.20 -11.86
CA GLU A 128 -14.06 13.62 -12.18
C GLU A 128 -13.86 12.18 -12.65
N ASP A 129 -14.91 11.39 -12.70
CA ASP A 129 -14.89 10.03 -13.22
C ASP A 129 -13.75 9.17 -12.66
N VAL A 130 -13.67 9.16 -11.32
CA VAL A 130 -12.59 8.46 -10.61
C VAL A 130 -12.59 6.95 -10.82
N SER A 131 -13.68 6.39 -11.33
CA SER A 131 -13.78 4.94 -11.60
C SER A 131 -12.81 4.48 -12.69
N GLN A 132 -12.29 5.40 -13.49
CA GLN A 132 -11.34 5.08 -14.57
C GLN A 132 -9.92 4.84 -14.09
N TYR A 133 -9.58 5.19 -12.84
CA TYR A 133 -8.21 5.14 -12.36
C TYR A 133 -7.93 3.96 -11.43
N SER A 134 -6.66 3.55 -11.41
CA SER A 134 -6.15 2.50 -10.56
C SER A 134 -4.74 2.85 -10.10
N THR A 135 -4.30 2.31 -8.96
CA THR A 135 -2.94 2.51 -8.46
C THR A 135 -1.90 1.69 -9.20
N HIS A 136 -2.33 0.72 -9.98
CA HIS A 136 -1.40 -0.10 -10.76
C HIS A 136 -1.84 -0.40 -12.17
#